data_ead01cfda5faebe3bc8c7af3ce6e478c
#
_entry.id   ead01cfda5faebe3bc8c7af3ce6e478c
#
_cell.length_a   1.000
_cell.length_b   1.000
_cell.length_c   1.000
_cell.angle_alpha   90.00
_cell.angle_beta   90.00
_cell.angle_gamma   90.00
#
_symmetry.space_group_name_H-M   'P 1'
#
loop_
_entity.id
_entity.type
_entity.pdbx_description
1 polymer ?
#
loop_
_entity_poly.entity_id
_entity_poly.type
_entity_poly.pdbx_seq_one_letter_code
_entity_poly.pdbx_strand_id
1 'polypeptide(L)'
;LSPLDTATLTFWYHMYGAQIDSMVLDISNGSGWSQIWHKSGQQQTSKTDAWKEAIIDVSAYADDSIQLRWRAVKSTAGFSNQSQMAIDDVSVHEKASCSKPANLSITATSTNSVSLDWTGGGSPWQVAYGTPGFMPSASNTVTASNKPFTVNGLNPGTTYAFYVRDSCGLAGVSDWLGPIQATTQCAPVTAPWSENFNGSDWVELSLWPQVNSQIADCWNRSDTTLYYWTPKAGATPWINTGPSGDVQGSGKYLYTNIVGGSSSNLSSKITTPWIDVTPLDTPEVHFYSHLFGSNITSLQVAINDGSGWTNIGTITPGAQTAKTSAWTETIINLYAYRNDTFRLRFTGSRSSGWWAMMGLDDISVVEAPKPICSPPTSLTLTNISPTSGNLGFSSGSGQSQVAWGVSGFTPSTSMGSVSSSPYILTGLSSSTSYDAYVRDSCGPTFYSAWVGPITFS
;
A
#
# COMPACT_ATOMS: atom_id res chain seq x y z
N LEU A 1 -28.19 10.12 49.53
CA LEU A 1 -27.14 9.71 48.59
C LEU A 1 -25.90 10.63 48.61
N SER A 2 -25.90 11.67 49.41
CA SER A 2 -24.63 12.40 49.69
C SER A 2 -23.66 11.48 50.47
N PRO A 3 -22.45 11.22 49.98
CA PRO A 3 -21.62 12.03 49.04
C PRO A 3 -21.47 11.48 47.62
N LEU A 4 -22.48 10.87 47.04
CA LEU A 4 -22.39 10.33 45.67
C LEU A 4 -22.75 11.41 44.64
N ASP A 5 -21.84 11.76 43.73
CA ASP A 5 -22.10 12.71 42.64
C ASP A 5 -22.94 12.04 41.52
N THR A 6 -22.69 10.74 41.26
CA THR A 6 -23.47 9.92 40.34
C THR A 6 -23.81 8.59 41.02
N ALA A 7 -25.07 8.32 41.27
CA ALA A 7 -25.49 7.15 42.01
C ALA A 7 -26.15 6.10 41.13
N THR A 8 -25.73 4.84 41.30
CA THR A 8 -26.35 3.66 40.69
C THR A 8 -26.92 2.76 41.76
N LEU A 9 -28.19 2.39 41.60
CA LEU A 9 -28.86 1.38 42.40
C LEU A 9 -28.80 0.04 41.64
N THR A 10 -28.34 -0.98 42.33
CA THR A 10 -28.36 -2.36 41.81
C THR A 10 -29.10 -3.27 42.76
N PHE A 11 -29.76 -4.28 42.22
CA PHE A 11 -30.35 -5.38 43.01
C PHE A 11 -30.58 -6.59 42.11
N TRP A 12 -30.58 -7.78 42.70
CA TRP A 12 -30.93 -9.02 42.01
C TRP A 12 -32.41 -9.33 42.24
N TYR A 13 -33.07 -9.87 41.19
CA TYR A 13 -34.47 -10.26 41.28
C TYR A 13 -34.71 -11.63 40.66
N HIS A 14 -35.70 -12.34 41.20
CA HIS A 14 -36.20 -13.60 40.70
C HIS A 14 -37.72 -13.55 40.64
N MET A 15 -38.32 -13.80 39.47
CA MET A 15 -39.77 -13.70 39.24
C MET A 15 -40.22 -14.97 38.51
N TYR A 16 -40.62 -16.01 39.27
CA TYR A 16 -41.08 -17.28 38.72
C TYR A 16 -42.52 -17.57 39.13
N GLY A 17 -43.40 -17.84 38.15
CA GLY A 17 -44.79 -18.21 38.32
C GLY A 17 -45.73 -17.52 37.35
N ALA A 18 -46.68 -18.27 36.81
CA ALA A 18 -47.59 -17.84 35.74
C ALA A 18 -48.57 -16.72 36.15
N GLN A 19 -48.68 -16.42 37.43
CA GLN A 19 -49.58 -15.39 37.96
C GLN A 19 -48.89 -14.12 38.42
N ILE A 20 -47.65 -13.90 38.02
CA ILE A 20 -46.98 -12.64 38.23
C ILE A 20 -47.52 -11.63 37.23
N ASP A 21 -48.03 -10.50 37.72
CA ASP A 21 -48.33 -9.35 36.90
C ASP A 21 -47.08 -8.49 36.71
N SER A 22 -46.54 -7.96 37.80
CA SER A 22 -45.36 -7.13 37.72
C SER A 22 -44.61 -7.00 39.06
N MET A 23 -43.32 -6.64 38.96
CA MET A 23 -42.54 -6.08 40.04
C MET A 23 -42.19 -4.63 39.68
N VAL A 24 -42.45 -3.73 40.59
CA VAL A 24 -42.26 -2.29 40.42
C VAL A 24 -41.34 -1.77 41.52
N LEU A 25 -40.39 -0.93 41.15
CA LEU A 25 -39.59 -0.18 42.10
C LEU A 25 -39.94 1.30 42.04
N ASP A 26 -40.35 1.83 43.20
CA ASP A 26 -40.55 3.25 43.37
C ASP A 26 -39.45 3.86 44.26
N ILE A 27 -39.15 5.11 44.07
CA ILE A 27 -38.24 5.94 44.86
C ILE A 27 -38.98 7.14 45.40
N SER A 28 -38.60 7.60 46.60
CA SER A 28 -39.10 8.84 47.20
C SER A 28 -37.97 9.59 47.89
N ASN A 29 -37.90 10.89 47.72
CA ASN A 29 -37.02 11.80 48.45
C ASN A 29 -37.81 12.62 49.52
N GLY A 30 -39.00 12.15 49.86
CA GLY A 30 -39.91 12.85 50.81
C GLY A 30 -41.00 13.67 50.12
N SER A 31 -40.93 13.95 48.83
CA SER A 31 -41.95 14.71 48.07
C SER A 31 -43.01 13.83 47.38
N GLY A 32 -42.93 12.52 47.55
CA GLY A 32 -43.84 11.54 46.94
C GLY A 32 -43.10 10.35 46.31
N TRP A 33 -43.82 9.39 45.78
CA TRP A 33 -43.28 8.19 45.21
C TRP A 33 -43.29 8.27 43.68
N SER A 34 -42.12 8.06 43.07
CA SER A 34 -41.96 7.97 41.62
C SER A 34 -41.50 6.58 41.23
N GLN A 35 -42.13 5.99 40.21
CA GLN A 35 -41.68 4.73 39.66
C GLN A 35 -40.40 4.90 38.83
N ILE A 36 -39.35 4.14 39.18
CA ILE A 36 -38.04 4.18 38.48
C ILE A 36 -37.69 2.89 37.75
N TRP A 37 -38.40 1.78 38.07
CA TRP A 37 -38.15 0.52 37.36
C TRP A 37 -39.42 -0.36 37.40
N HIS A 38 -39.56 -1.20 36.37
CA HIS A 38 -40.70 -2.09 36.23
C HIS A 38 -40.36 -3.32 35.38
N LYS A 39 -40.82 -4.49 35.83
CA LYS A 39 -40.82 -5.74 35.04
C LYS A 39 -42.16 -6.41 35.10
N SER A 40 -42.72 -6.77 33.92
CA SER A 40 -44.00 -7.47 33.81
C SER A 40 -43.81 -8.96 33.61
N GLY A 41 -44.68 -9.76 34.17
CA GLY A 41 -44.76 -11.20 34.00
C GLY A 41 -43.58 -11.99 34.56
N GLN A 42 -43.62 -13.28 34.31
CA GLN A 42 -42.60 -14.21 34.70
C GLN A 42 -41.27 -13.93 33.96
N GLN A 43 -40.16 -13.89 34.72
CA GLN A 43 -38.83 -13.59 34.14
C GLN A 43 -37.90 -14.81 34.13
N GLN A 44 -38.13 -15.80 35.01
CA GLN A 44 -37.43 -17.09 35.06
C GLN A 44 -38.40 -18.22 34.74
N THR A 45 -37.90 -19.32 34.14
CA THR A 45 -38.72 -20.47 33.71
C THR A 45 -38.77 -21.58 34.75
N SER A 46 -37.85 -21.54 35.73
CA SER A 46 -37.83 -22.47 36.86
C SER A 46 -37.39 -21.76 38.17
N LYS A 47 -37.58 -22.44 39.32
CA LYS A 47 -37.12 -21.95 40.65
C LYS A 47 -35.59 -21.92 40.77
N THR A 48 -34.90 -22.66 39.97
CA THR A 48 -33.43 -22.80 39.98
C THR A 48 -32.73 -21.97 38.91
N ASP A 49 -33.49 -21.22 38.13
CA ASP A 49 -32.88 -20.34 37.12
C ASP A 49 -32.06 -19.24 37.79
N ALA A 50 -31.05 -18.77 37.10
CA ALA A 50 -30.21 -17.70 37.57
C ALA A 50 -31.03 -16.41 37.84
N TRP A 51 -30.69 -15.75 38.92
CA TRP A 51 -31.20 -14.42 39.24
C TRP A 51 -30.80 -13.43 38.16
N LYS A 52 -31.62 -12.40 37.96
CA LYS A 52 -31.34 -11.31 37.04
C LYS A 52 -31.00 -10.05 37.82
N GLU A 53 -30.01 -9.33 37.35
CA GLU A 53 -29.60 -8.06 37.91
C GLU A 53 -30.41 -6.91 37.30
N ALA A 54 -30.82 -5.96 38.13
CA ALA A 54 -31.35 -4.66 37.75
C ALA A 54 -30.33 -3.58 38.08
N ILE A 55 -30.07 -2.69 37.13
CA ILE A 55 -29.13 -1.57 37.27
C ILE A 55 -29.88 -0.30 36.88
N ILE A 56 -29.96 0.65 37.79
CA ILE A 56 -30.81 1.83 37.64
C ILE A 56 -29.97 3.07 38.00
N ASP A 57 -29.94 4.04 37.09
CA ASP A 57 -29.34 5.36 37.38
C ASP A 57 -30.28 6.15 38.27
N VAL A 58 -29.79 6.48 39.45
CA VAL A 58 -30.51 7.30 40.45
C VAL A 58 -29.77 8.61 40.75
N SER A 59 -28.89 9.05 39.84
CA SER A 59 -28.11 10.29 39.99
C SER A 59 -28.96 11.53 40.11
N ALA A 60 -30.21 11.52 39.61
CA ALA A 60 -31.15 12.60 39.76
C ALA A 60 -31.57 12.84 41.24
N TYR A 61 -31.22 11.91 42.14
CA TYR A 61 -31.46 11.98 43.58
C TYR A 61 -30.14 12.11 44.37
N ALA A 62 -29.02 12.43 43.69
CA ALA A 62 -27.78 12.77 44.37
C ALA A 62 -28.07 13.86 45.41
N ASP A 63 -27.38 13.88 46.49
CA ASP A 63 -27.61 14.79 47.65
C ASP A 63 -28.92 14.58 48.43
N ASP A 64 -29.85 13.74 47.97
CA ASP A 64 -31.11 13.46 48.67
C ASP A 64 -31.00 12.26 49.65
N SER A 65 -31.84 12.28 50.67
CA SER A 65 -32.18 11.08 51.45
C SER A 65 -33.33 10.38 50.74
N ILE A 66 -33.12 9.15 50.32
CA ILE A 66 -34.12 8.40 49.58
C ILE A 66 -34.69 7.21 50.34
N GLN A 67 -35.92 6.88 50.00
CA GLN A 67 -36.55 5.61 50.36
C GLN A 67 -36.87 4.83 49.08
N LEU A 68 -36.68 3.51 49.13
CA LEU A 68 -36.97 2.59 48.05
C LEU A 68 -38.14 1.69 48.45
N ARG A 69 -39.06 1.43 47.51
CA ARG A 69 -40.22 0.56 47.75
C ARG A 69 -40.42 -0.37 46.57
N TRP A 70 -40.24 -1.67 46.79
CA TRP A 70 -40.63 -2.69 45.80
C TRP A 70 -42.08 -3.08 46.01
N ARG A 71 -42.83 -3.07 44.92
CA ARG A 71 -44.24 -3.51 44.88
C ARG A 71 -44.32 -4.77 44.01
N ALA A 72 -44.71 -5.90 44.62
CA ALA A 72 -45.01 -7.13 43.92
C ALA A 72 -46.52 -7.16 43.60
N VAL A 73 -46.86 -7.23 42.31
CA VAL A 73 -48.23 -7.24 41.83
C VAL A 73 -48.56 -8.62 41.28
N LYS A 74 -49.62 -9.22 41.81
CA LYS A 74 -50.13 -10.51 41.34
C LYS A 74 -51.31 -10.30 40.40
N SER A 75 -51.39 -11.08 39.33
CA SER A 75 -52.57 -11.15 38.44
C SER A 75 -53.78 -11.70 39.21
N THR A 76 -54.94 -11.11 38.99
CA THR A 76 -56.19 -11.55 39.57
C THR A 76 -56.83 -12.76 38.85
N ALA A 77 -56.28 -13.19 37.71
CA ALA A 77 -56.75 -14.31 36.94
C ALA A 77 -56.22 -15.65 37.46
N GLY A 78 -57.07 -16.51 38.01
CA GLY A 78 -56.75 -17.89 38.43
C GLY A 78 -56.64 -18.13 39.93
N PHE A 79 -56.88 -19.37 40.32
CA PHE A 79 -56.95 -19.81 41.73
C PHE A 79 -55.64 -20.44 42.28
N SER A 80 -54.54 -20.36 41.58
CA SER A 80 -53.29 -21.00 42.02
C SER A 80 -52.31 -20.01 42.67
N ASN A 81 -51.57 -20.46 43.69
CA ASN A 81 -50.53 -19.70 44.38
C ASN A 81 -49.20 -19.69 43.62
N GLN A 82 -49.23 -19.55 42.32
CA GLN A 82 -48.04 -19.63 41.46
C GLN A 82 -47.50 -18.24 41.09
N SER A 83 -47.10 -17.48 42.10
CA SER A 83 -46.41 -16.20 41.91
C SER A 83 -45.42 -15.98 43.01
N GLN A 84 -44.15 -16.22 42.75
CA GLN A 84 -43.06 -15.97 43.70
C GLN A 84 -42.11 -14.94 43.12
N MET A 85 -41.94 -13.85 43.83
CA MET A 85 -40.98 -12.78 43.49
C MET A 85 -40.06 -12.58 44.67
N ALA A 86 -38.79 -12.44 44.40
CA ALA A 86 -37.76 -12.19 45.38
C ALA A 86 -36.78 -11.12 44.88
N ILE A 87 -36.20 -10.40 45.81
CA ILE A 87 -35.10 -9.46 45.61
C ILE A 87 -33.98 -9.82 46.57
N ASP A 88 -32.72 -9.54 46.13
CA ASP A 88 -31.53 -9.77 46.92
C ASP A 88 -30.43 -8.76 46.54
N ASP A 89 -29.40 -8.65 47.39
CA ASP A 89 -28.18 -7.86 47.17
C ASP A 89 -28.45 -6.41 46.72
N VAL A 90 -29.33 -5.73 47.41
CA VAL A 90 -29.64 -4.33 47.12
C VAL A 90 -28.47 -3.44 47.51
N SER A 91 -27.93 -2.69 46.59
CA SER A 91 -26.85 -1.75 46.87
C SER A 91 -27.01 -0.44 46.10
N VAL A 92 -26.52 0.65 46.69
CA VAL A 92 -26.36 1.95 46.03
C VAL A 92 -24.90 2.35 46.14
N HIS A 93 -24.30 2.62 45.02
CA HIS A 93 -22.88 2.96 44.94
C HIS A 93 -22.63 4.04 43.90
N GLU A 94 -21.46 4.66 43.96
CA GLU A 94 -21.02 5.60 42.91
C GLU A 94 -21.04 4.92 41.56
N LYS A 95 -21.61 5.57 40.55
CA LYS A 95 -21.55 5.08 39.19
C LYS A 95 -20.07 5.00 38.75
N ALA A 96 -19.63 3.83 38.37
CA ALA A 96 -18.28 3.66 37.87
C ALA A 96 -18.06 4.59 36.68
N SER A 97 -17.12 5.53 36.79
CA SER A 97 -16.75 6.42 35.71
C SER A 97 -15.90 5.67 34.69
N CYS A 98 -16.29 5.74 33.43
CA CYS A 98 -15.48 5.20 32.32
C CYS A 98 -14.51 6.27 31.85
N SER A 99 -13.28 6.21 32.33
CA SER A 99 -12.27 7.23 32.02
C SER A 99 -11.83 7.17 30.57
N LYS A 100 -11.75 8.32 29.93
CA LYS A 100 -11.25 8.45 28.54
C LYS A 100 -9.77 8.07 28.48
N PRO A 101 -9.32 7.27 27.49
CA PRO A 101 -7.89 7.06 27.24
C PRO A 101 -7.15 8.36 26.95
N ALA A 102 -5.81 8.34 27.03
CA ALA A 102 -4.95 9.48 26.72
C ALA A 102 -3.78 9.07 25.82
N ASN A 103 -3.07 10.06 25.23
CA ASN A 103 -1.83 9.88 24.48
C ASN A 103 -1.94 8.86 23.32
N LEU A 104 -3.03 8.91 22.55
CA LEU A 104 -3.16 8.10 21.34
C LEU A 104 -2.04 8.43 20.37
N SER A 105 -1.30 7.42 19.94
CA SER A 105 -0.14 7.54 19.06
C SER A 105 -0.10 6.41 18.04
N ILE A 106 0.58 6.67 16.90
CA ILE A 106 0.89 5.68 15.88
C ILE A 106 2.27 5.11 16.14
N THR A 107 2.39 3.79 16.27
CA THR A 107 3.65 3.10 16.57
C THR A 107 4.28 2.45 15.35
N ALA A 108 3.47 2.03 14.37
CA ALA A 108 3.94 1.46 13.11
C ALA A 108 2.89 1.60 12.01
N THR A 109 3.36 1.63 10.75
CA THR A 109 2.53 1.53 9.54
C THR A 109 3.12 0.52 8.58
N SER A 110 2.26 -0.24 7.92
CA SER A 110 2.62 -1.12 6.80
C SER A 110 1.78 -0.80 5.57
N THR A 111 1.84 -1.60 4.54
CA THR A 111 1.02 -1.45 3.34
C THR A 111 -0.48 -1.69 3.60
N ASN A 112 -0.82 -2.47 4.63
CA ASN A 112 -2.20 -2.87 4.91
C ASN A 112 -2.57 -2.82 6.39
N SER A 113 -1.75 -2.18 7.23
CA SER A 113 -2.01 -2.07 8.66
C SER A 113 -1.44 -0.80 9.27
N VAL A 114 -2.05 -0.40 10.40
CA VAL A 114 -1.57 0.68 11.28
C VAL A 114 -1.63 0.18 12.72
N SER A 115 -0.55 0.33 13.46
CA SER A 115 -0.46 -0.01 14.89
C SER A 115 -0.61 1.25 15.74
N LEU A 116 -1.47 1.17 16.74
CA LEU A 116 -1.84 2.25 17.65
C LEU A 116 -1.44 1.89 19.07
N ASP A 117 -1.03 2.89 19.84
CA ASP A 117 -0.85 2.77 21.28
C ASP A 117 -1.44 3.98 22.00
N TRP A 118 -1.85 3.80 23.26
CA TRP A 118 -2.44 4.85 24.10
C TRP A 118 -2.18 4.55 25.56
N THR A 119 -2.44 5.49 26.45
CA THR A 119 -2.32 5.33 27.90
C THR A 119 -3.68 5.39 28.58
N GLY A 120 -3.75 4.84 29.79
CA GLY A 120 -4.97 4.84 30.59
C GLY A 120 -5.97 3.76 30.16
N GLY A 121 -7.09 3.74 30.86
CA GLY A 121 -8.20 2.84 30.66
C GLY A 121 -7.97 1.39 31.07
N GLY A 122 -9.04 0.63 31.07
CA GLY A 122 -9.06 -0.82 31.30
C GLY A 122 -9.43 -1.58 30.03
N SER A 123 -8.87 -2.79 29.87
CA SER A 123 -9.27 -3.68 28.77
C SER A 123 -10.71 -4.21 29.01
N PRO A 124 -11.53 -4.39 27.96
CA PRO A 124 -11.25 -4.12 26.54
C PRO A 124 -11.46 -2.66 26.16
N TRP A 125 -10.81 -2.24 25.06
CA TRP A 125 -11.02 -0.95 24.40
C TRP A 125 -11.80 -1.12 23.11
N GLN A 126 -12.31 0.00 22.58
CA GLN A 126 -12.91 0.08 21.25
C GLN A 126 -12.08 1.02 20.39
N VAL A 127 -11.70 0.56 19.20
CA VAL A 127 -10.99 1.33 18.20
C VAL A 127 -11.90 1.52 17.00
N ALA A 128 -12.11 2.77 16.57
CA ALA A 128 -12.84 3.10 15.37
C ALA A 128 -11.90 3.70 14.33
N TYR A 129 -12.07 3.33 13.05
CA TYR A 129 -11.25 3.82 11.95
C TYR A 129 -12.04 3.97 10.66
N GLY A 130 -11.59 4.88 9.81
CA GLY A 130 -12.20 5.18 8.52
C GLY A 130 -11.41 6.27 7.78
N THR A 131 -11.91 6.69 6.61
CA THR A 131 -11.32 7.83 5.89
C THR A 131 -11.43 9.13 6.70
N PRO A 132 -10.52 10.11 6.52
CA PRO A 132 -10.58 11.38 7.24
C PRO A 132 -11.97 12.05 7.17
N GLY A 133 -12.46 12.52 8.30
CA GLY A 133 -13.78 13.13 8.43
C GLY A 133 -14.92 12.16 8.78
N PHE A 134 -14.68 10.84 8.85
CA PHE A 134 -15.70 9.92 9.35
C PHE A 134 -16.02 10.15 10.83
N MET A 135 -17.21 9.76 11.25
CA MET A 135 -17.62 9.79 12.66
C MET A 135 -17.67 8.35 13.20
N PRO A 136 -17.09 8.11 14.40
CA PRO A 136 -17.15 6.79 15.03
C PRO A 136 -18.59 6.31 15.27
N SER A 137 -18.87 5.05 14.88
CA SER A 137 -20.16 4.40 15.05
C SER A 137 -19.95 2.91 15.38
N ALA A 138 -20.99 2.21 15.79
CA ALA A 138 -20.91 0.78 16.09
C ALA A 138 -20.47 -0.07 14.87
N SER A 139 -20.77 0.36 13.64
CA SER A 139 -20.45 -0.37 12.41
C SER A 139 -18.99 -0.25 11.97
N ASN A 140 -18.25 0.75 12.46
CA ASN A 140 -16.83 0.98 12.13
C ASN A 140 -15.90 0.85 13.36
N THR A 141 -16.32 0.06 14.34
CA THR A 141 -15.62 -0.14 15.61
C THR A 141 -15.17 -1.58 15.76
N VAL A 142 -13.94 -1.78 16.19
CA VAL A 142 -13.35 -3.08 16.54
C VAL A 142 -12.93 -3.10 18.01
N THR A 143 -12.97 -4.27 18.63
CA THR A 143 -12.55 -4.45 20.03
C THR A 143 -11.05 -4.73 20.08
N ALA A 144 -10.35 -3.98 20.92
CA ALA A 144 -8.94 -4.19 21.25
C ALA A 144 -8.82 -4.77 22.66
N SER A 145 -8.16 -5.93 22.79
CA SER A 145 -7.93 -6.60 24.08
C SER A 145 -6.53 -6.36 24.64
N ASN A 146 -5.63 -5.88 23.82
CA ASN A 146 -4.23 -5.57 24.15
C ASN A 146 -3.77 -4.31 23.43
N LYS A 147 -2.67 -3.75 23.85
CA LYS A 147 -1.97 -2.63 23.23
C LYS A 147 -0.45 -2.86 23.26
N PRO A 148 0.30 -2.44 22.21
CA PRO A 148 -0.22 -1.76 21.02
C PRO A 148 -1.22 -2.63 20.25
N PHE A 149 -2.22 -2.01 19.61
CA PHE A 149 -3.24 -2.69 18.80
C PHE A 149 -3.03 -2.39 17.31
N THR A 150 -3.09 -3.43 16.49
CA THR A 150 -2.90 -3.30 15.04
C THR A 150 -4.23 -3.45 14.29
N VAL A 151 -4.61 -2.41 13.57
CA VAL A 151 -5.72 -2.43 12.61
C VAL A 151 -5.18 -2.96 11.29
N ASN A 152 -5.75 -4.06 10.81
CA ASN A 152 -5.36 -4.75 9.58
C ASN A 152 -6.41 -4.60 8.48
N GLY A 153 -6.07 -5.00 7.24
CA GLY A 153 -6.99 -5.00 6.10
C GLY A 153 -7.24 -3.61 5.51
N LEU A 154 -6.33 -2.67 5.77
CA LEU A 154 -6.36 -1.33 5.20
C LEU A 154 -5.83 -1.33 3.76
N ASN A 155 -6.31 -0.40 2.94
CA ASN A 155 -5.79 -0.21 1.58
C ASN A 155 -4.41 0.46 1.61
N PRO A 156 -3.47 0.06 0.75
CA PRO A 156 -2.17 0.72 0.63
C PRO A 156 -2.28 2.19 0.20
N GLY A 157 -1.31 3.01 0.60
CA GLY A 157 -1.22 4.42 0.23
C GLY A 157 -2.39 5.29 0.70
N THR A 158 -3.23 4.78 1.61
CA THR A 158 -4.49 5.42 1.99
C THR A 158 -4.37 6.04 3.39
N THR A 159 -4.86 7.28 3.53
CA THR A 159 -4.92 7.95 4.83
C THR A 159 -6.17 7.53 5.58
N TYR A 160 -6.00 7.13 6.83
CA TYR A 160 -7.07 6.80 7.76
C TYR A 160 -7.03 7.69 9.01
N ALA A 161 -8.19 7.94 9.56
CA ALA A 161 -8.36 8.54 10.88
C ALA A 161 -8.72 7.45 11.90
N PHE A 162 -8.17 7.54 13.10
CA PHE A 162 -8.34 6.55 14.16
C PHE A 162 -8.80 7.22 15.44
N TYR A 163 -9.68 6.51 16.15
CA TYR A 163 -10.19 6.91 17.47
C TYR A 163 -10.12 5.72 18.41
N VAL A 164 -9.97 5.98 19.69
CA VAL A 164 -10.02 4.96 20.74
C VAL A 164 -10.90 5.42 21.90
N ARG A 165 -11.62 4.49 22.53
CA ARG A 165 -12.32 4.72 23.79
C ARG A 165 -12.28 3.47 24.67
N ASP A 166 -12.49 3.65 25.95
CA ASP A 166 -12.64 2.57 26.91
C ASP A 166 -14.02 1.93 26.81
N SER A 167 -14.07 0.62 27.10
CA SER A 167 -15.29 -0.15 27.30
C SER A 167 -15.28 -0.69 28.72
N CYS A 168 -16.04 -0.05 29.62
CA CYS A 168 -16.00 -0.27 31.06
C CYS A 168 -17.13 -1.18 31.56
N GLY A 169 -17.60 -2.10 30.73
CA GLY A 169 -18.67 -3.03 31.10
C GLY A 169 -19.96 -2.30 31.50
N LEU A 170 -20.39 -2.47 32.72
CA LEU A 170 -21.62 -1.86 33.25
C LEU A 170 -21.57 -0.32 33.34
N ALA A 171 -20.38 0.26 33.44
CA ALA A 171 -20.17 1.71 33.39
C ALA A 171 -20.29 2.29 31.96
N GLY A 172 -20.53 1.44 30.96
CA GLY A 172 -20.71 1.84 29.58
C GLY A 172 -19.39 2.06 28.83
N VAL A 173 -19.29 3.12 28.07
CA VAL A 173 -18.11 3.47 27.29
C VAL A 173 -17.72 4.93 27.57
N SER A 174 -16.42 5.21 27.44
CA SER A 174 -15.94 6.59 27.55
C SER A 174 -16.20 7.39 26.27
N ASP A 175 -15.91 8.67 26.32
CA ASP A 175 -15.77 9.50 25.11
C ASP A 175 -14.63 9.01 24.23
N TRP A 176 -14.73 9.26 22.94
CA TRP A 176 -13.69 8.98 21.97
C TRP A 176 -12.47 9.91 22.12
N LEU A 177 -11.29 9.35 22.11
CA LEU A 177 -10.01 10.04 21.94
C LEU A 177 -9.62 9.97 20.46
N GLY A 178 -9.23 11.09 19.86
CA GLY A 178 -8.86 11.19 18.45
C GLY A 178 -9.57 12.38 17.78
N PRO A 179 -9.49 12.52 16.43
CA PRO A 179 -8.77 11.60 15.56
C PRO A 179 -7.24 11.77 15.59
N ILE A 180 -6.52 10.68 15.39
CA ILE A 180 -5.15 10.70 14.90
C ILE A 180 -5.16 10.12 13.48
N GLN A 181 -4.33 10.67 12.59
CA GLN A 181 -4.29 10.23 11.19
C GLN A 181 -2.97 9.52 10.87
N ALA A 182 -3.04 8.48 10.05
CA ALA A 182 -1.89 7.81 9.46
C ALA A 182 -2.20 7.41 8.03
N THR A 183 -1.17 7.47 7.18
CA THR A 183 -1.21 6.94 5.83
C THR A 183 -0.48 5.59 5.81
N THR A 184 -1.14 4.55 5.29
CA THR A 184 -0.51 3.25 5.06
C THR A 184 0.62 3.38 4.04
N GLN A 185 1.61 2.50 4.11
CA GLN A 185 2.67 2.47 3.12
C GLN A 185 2.12 2.07 1.74
N CYS A 186 2.76 2.54 0.69
CA CYS A 186 2.42 2.16 -0.68
C CYS A 186 2.87 0.74 -0.99
N ALA A 187 2.00 -0.05 -1.59
CA ALA A 187 2.42 -1.32 -2.19
C ALA A 187 3.23 -1.04 -3.48
N PRO A 188 4.21 -1.89 -3.79
CA PRO A 188 4.85 -1.84 -5.09
C PRO A 188 3.85 -2.05 -6.22
N VAL A 189 4.04 -1.33 -7.32
CA VAL A 189 3.36 -1.62 -8.60
C VAL A 189 4.15 -2.71 -9.33
N THR A 190 3.44 -3.61 -10.02
CA THR A 190 4.09 -4.73 -10.73
C THR A 190 4.33 -4.35 -12.19
N ALA A 191 5.54 -4.58 -12.68
CA ALA A 191 5.87 -4.39 -14.10
C ALA A 191 5.29 -5.55 -14.97
N PRO A 192 4.91 -5.28 -16.24
CA PRO A 192 5.07 -4.01 -16.95
C PRO A 192 4.18 -2.91 -16.38
N TRP A 193 4.76 -1.73 -16.19
CA TRP A 193 4.09 -0.57 -15.58
C TRP A 193 4.37 0.69 -16.39
N SER A 194 3.41 1.61 -16.42
CA SER A 194 3.58 2.91 -17.08
C SER A 194 2.79 4.02 -16.37
N GLU A 195 3.29 5.25 -16.52
CA GLU A 195 2.64 6.48 -16.05
C GLU A 195 2.77 7.56 -17.12
N ASN A 196 1.64 8.09 -17.56
CA ASN A 196 1.54 9.14 -18.57
C ASN A 196 0.97 10.47 -18.02
N PHE A 197 0.84 10.57 -16.69
CA PHE A 197 0.37 11.75 -15.96
C PHE A 197 -1.03 12.25 -16.32
N ASN A 198 -1.80 11.52 -17.11
CA ASN A 198 -3.15 11.90 -17.55
C ASN A 198 -4.25 11.56 -16.53
N GLY A 199 -3.94 10.79 -15.49
CA GLY A 199 -4.85 10.40 -14.44
C GLY A 199 -5.47 11.61 -13.69
N SER A 200 -6.62 11.37 -13.04
CA SER A 200 -7.31 12.37 -12.22
C SER A 200 -6.49 12.82 -11.01
N ASP A 201 -5.55 12.00 -10.57
CA ASP A 201 -4.70 12.23 -9.40
C ASP A 201 -3.56 13.21 -9.67
N TRP A 202 -3.32 13.53 -10.93
CA TRP A 202 -2.39 14.54 -11.38
C TRP A 202 -3.16 15.85 -11.66
N VAL A 203 -3.20 16.75 -10.65
CA VAL A 203 -3.99 17.99 -10.75
C VAL A 203 -3.09 19.19 -10.90
N GLU A 204 -3.21 19.86 -12.07
CA GLU A 204 -2.62 21.18 -12.30
C GLU A 204 -3.44 22.23 -11.51
N LEU A 205 -2.77 23.03 -10.66
CA LEU A 205 -3.41 24.17 -10.03
C LEU A 205 -3.33 25.41 -10.93
N SER A 206 -4.46 26.09 -11.09
CA SER A 206 -4.56 27.32 -11.88
C SER A 206 -3.98 28.56 -11.19
N LEU A 207 -3.77 28.49 -9.87
CA LEU A 207 -3.29 29.62 -9.08
C LEU A 207 -1.78 29.58 -8.90
N TRP A 208 -1.13 30.71 -9.10
CA TRP A 208 0.30 30.90 -8.85
C TRP A 208 0.57 31.25 -7.37
N PRO A 209 1.60 30.70 -6.71
CA PRO A 209 2.48 29.62 -7.16
C PRO A 209 1.82 28.23 -7.03
N GLN A 210 2.07 27.35 -8.01
CA GLN A 210 1.49 25.98 -8.07
C GLN A 210 2.18 24.97 -7.13
N VAL A 211 2.76 25.43 -6.02
CA VAL A 211 3.54 24.59 -5.08
C VAL A 211 2.72 23.46 -4.45
N ASN A 212 1.41 23.60 -4.40
CA ASN A 212 0.48 22.64 -3.81
C ASN A 212 -0.28 21.82 -4.86
N SER A 213 0.20 21.76 -6.12
CA SER A 213 -0.39 20.88 -7.13
C SER A 213 -0.41 19.45 -6.60
N GLN A 214 -1.51 18.75 -6.83
CA GLN A 214 -1.64 17.36 -6.41
C GLN A 214 -0.83 16.48 -7.37
N ILE A 215 -0.07 15.56 -6.81
CA ILE A 215 0.58 14.46 -7.50
C ILE A 215 -0.08 13.16 -7.07
N ALA A 216 -0.04 12.14 -7.91
CA ALA A 216 -0.64 10.86 -7.60
C ALA A 216 -0.06 10.25 -6.31
N ASP A 217 -0.90 9.50 -5.60
CA ASP A 217 -0.50 8.79 -4.40
C ASP A 217 0.69 7.87 -4.67
N CYS A 218 1.53 7.70 -3.66
CA CYS A 218 2.75 6.89 -3.74
C CYS A 218 3.91 7.50 -4.55
N TRP A 219 3.70 8.59 -5.26
CA TRP A 219 4.78 9.42 -5.76
C TRP A 219 5.31 10.34 -4.67
N ASN A 220 6.59 10.62 -4.72
CA ASN A 220 7.22 11.53 -3.76
C ASN A 220 7.92 12.67 -4.47
N ARG A 221 7.57 13.88 -4.11
CA ARG A 221 8.19 15.11 -4.60
C ARG A 221 8.98 15.75 -3.47
N SER A 222 10.30 15.88 -3.63
CA SER A 222 11.10 16.67 -2.70
C SER A 222 11.24 18.07 -3.25
N ASP A 223 10.49 18.99 -2.68
CA ASP A 223 10.42 20.35 -3.20
C ASP A 223 11.34 21.30 -2.49
N THR A 224 12.03 22.08 -3.28
CA THR A 224 12.35 23.44 -2.87
C THR A 224 11.15 24.31 -3.28
N THR A 225 10.68 25.19 -2.44
CA THR A 225 9.55 26.10 -2.73
C THR A 225 9.78 27.00 -3.96
N LEU A 226 10.97 26.98 -4.54
CA LEU A 226 11.41 27.81 -5.65
C LEU A 226 11.59 27.08 -6.97
N TYR A 227 11.74 25.76 -6.95
CA TYR A 227 11.93 24.90 -8.14
C TYR A 227 11.40 23.50 -7.85
N TYR A 228 10.35 23.08 -8.55
CA TYR A 228 9.65 21.83 -8.22
C TYR A 228 8.94 21.23 -9.44
N TRP A 229 8.79 19.92 -9.41
CA TRP A 229 8.00 19.17 -10.40
C TRP A 229 6.50 19.39 -10.17
N THR A 230 5.73 19.61 -11.22
CA THR A 230 4.28 19.79 -11.16
C THR A 230 3.62 19.33 -12.47
N PRO A 231 2.39 18.78 -12.45
CA PRO A 231 1.68 18.43 -13.66
C PRO A 231 1.28 19.66 -14.48
N LYS A 232 1.24 19.51 -15.81
CA LYS A 232 0.91 20.56 -16.75
C LYS A 232 0.17 20.01 -17.95
N ALA A 233 -0.91 20.67 -18.37
CA ALA A 233 -1.53 20.50 -19.68
C ALA A 233 -1.13 21.65 -20.60
N GLY A 234 -0.85 21.35 -21.89
CA GLY A 234 -0.45 22.36 -22.86
C GLY A 234 0.92 22.98 -22.60
N ALA A 235 1.15 24.18 -23.07
CA ALA A 235 2.46 24.82 -23.06
C ALA A 235 2.92 25.26 -21.67
N THR A 236 4.22 25.13 -21.38
CA THR A 236 4.84 25.76 -20.19
C THR A 236 4.68 27.28 -20.21
N PRO A 237 4.64 27.95 -19.04
CA PRO A 237 4.32 29.38 -18.97
C PRO A 237 5.29 30.29 -19.72
N TRP A 238 6.59 29.99 -19.74
CA TRP A 238 7.61 30.88 -20.30
C TRP A 238 7.96 30.52 -21.75
N ILE A 239 8.17 31.53 -22.59
CA ILE A 239 8.34 31.39 -24.06
C ILE A 239 9.64 30.64 -24.45
N ASN A 240 10.73 30.86 -23.73
CA ASN A 240 12.07 30.38 -24.09
C ASN A 240 12.51 29.14 -23.29
N THR A 241 11.57 28.35 -22.79
CA THR A 241 11.88 27.17 -21.99
C THR A 241 10.71 26.20 -21.93
N GLY A 242 11.01 24.91 -21.80
CA GLY A 242 10.04 23.84 -21.66
C GLY A 242 9.29 23.50 -22.95
N PRO A 243 8.44 22.45 -22.90
CA PRO A 243 7.67 21.99 -24.05
C PRO A 243 6.42 22.86 -24.34
N SER A 244 5.86 22.71 -25.54
CA SER A 244 4.59 23.29 -25.96
C SER A 244 3.37 22.44 -25.60
N GLY A 245 3.54 21.19 -25.18
CA GLY A 245 2.53 20.22 -24.80
C GLY A 245 3.19 18.92 -24.38
N ASP A 246 2.39 17.89 -24.06
CA ASP A 246 2.86 16.54 -23.77
C ASP A 246 3.40 15.83 -25.04
N VAL A 247 3.84 14.58 -24.88
CA VAL A 247 4.39 13.77 -25.98
C VAL A 247 3.35 13.52 -27.08
N GLN A 248 2.07 13.28 -26.71
CA GLN A 248 0.97 13.02 -27.64
C GLN A 248 0.27 14.30 -28.14
N GLY A 249 0.55 15.46 -27.54
CA GLY A 249 0.01 16.77 -27.93
C GLY A 249 -1.32 17.17 -27.26
N SER A 250 -1.91 16.33 -26.41
CA SER A 250 -3.24 16.59 -25.83
C SER A 250 -3.45 16.19 -24.37
N GLY A 251 -2.42 15.72 -23.70
CA GLY A 251 -2.48 15.24 -22.31
C GLY A 251 -1.79 16.17 -21.31
N LYS A 252 -1.38 15.56 -20.20
CA LYS A 252 -0.55 16.17 -19.17
C LYS A 252 0.83 15.51 -19.13
N TYR A 253 1.77 16.27 -18.65
CA TYR A 253 3.15 15.84 -18.40
C TYR A 253 3.64 16.49 -17.10
N LEU A 254 4.74 16.06 -16.55
CA LEU A 254 5.42 16.78 -15.48
C LEU A 254 6.38 17.81 -16.05
N TYR A 255 6.38 19.00 -15.44
CA TYR A 255 7.41 19.99 -15.72
C TYR A 255 7.99 20.57 -14.44
N THR A 256 9.22 21.08 -14.53
CA THR A 256 9.81 21.83 -13.43
C THR A 256 9.36 23.28 -13.48
N ASN A 257 8.65 23.72 -12.44
CA ASN A 257 8.21 25.12 -12.30
C ASN A 257 9.21 25.93 -11.48
N ILE A 258 9.31 27.22 -11.79
CA ILE A 258 10.22 28.17 -11.15
C ILE A 258 9.38 29.27 -10.50
N VAL A 259 9.54 29.46 -9.19
CA VAL A 259 8.89 30.54 -8.42
C VAL A 259 9.94 31.51 -7.93
N GLY A 260 9.80 32.78 -8.33
CA GLY A 260 10.75 33.82 -7.98
C GLY A 260 12.08 33.70 -8.70
N GLY A 261 12.71 34.84 -9.01
CA GLY A 261 14.04 34.89 -9.60
C GLY A 261 15.08 34.38 -8.61
N SER A 262 15.60 33.17 -8.84
CA SER A 262 16.65 32.63 -8.02
C SER A 262 18.01 32.89 -8.70
N SER A 263 18.92 33.48 -7.96
CA SER A 263 20.34 33.58 -8.33
C SER A 263 21.13 32.31 -8.04
N SER A 264 20.47 31.23 -7.58
CA SER A 264 21.12 30.00 -7.11
C SER A 264 20.92 28.83 -8.07
N ASN A 265 21.88 27.94 -8.08
CA ASN A 265 21.69 26.60 -8.67
C ASN A 265 20.71 25.81 -7.81
N LEU A 266 19.69 25.23 -8.42
CA LEU A 266 18.66 24.46 -7.74
C LEU A 266 18.44 23.13 -8.42
N SER A 267 17.92 22.17 -7.64
CA SER A 267 17.47 20.88 -8.16
C SER A 267 16.14 20.49 -7.51
N SER A 268 15.30 19.83 -8.27
CA SER A 268 14.05 19.26 -7.79
C SER A 268 13.98 17.79 -8.14
N LYS A 269 13.36 16.99 -7.29
CA LYS A 269 13.30 15.54 -7.41
C LYS A 269 11.86 15.08 -7.43
N ILE A 270 11.54 14.16 -8.33
CA ILE A 270 10.30 13.38 -8.33
C ILE A 270 10.67 11.90 -8.29
N THR A 271 10.00 11.14 -7.46
CA THR A 271 10.30 9.73 -7.21
C THR A 271 9.06 8.89 -7.47
N THR A 272 9.20 7.81 -8.23
CA THR A 272 8.12 6.87 -8.54
C THR A 272 7.67 6.08 -7.30
N PRO A 273 6.51 5.42 -7.33
CA PRO A 273 6.23 4.29 -6.45
C PRO A 273 7.33 3.24 -6.53
N TRP A 274 7.34 2.30 -5.58
CA TRP A 274 8.12 1.08 -5.70
C TRP A 274 7.60 0.26 -6.88
N ILE A 275 8.50 -0.29 -7.71
CA ILE A 275 8.19 -1.07 -8.91
C ILE A 275 8.80 -2.45 -8.75
N ASP A 276 7.96 -3.47 -8.72
CA ASP A 276 8.37 -4.87 -8.73
C ASP A 276 8.59 -5.33 -10.17
N VAL A 277 9.83 -5.65 -10.52
CA VAL A 277 10.21 -6.12 -11.87
C VAL A 277 10.48 -7.61 -11.94
N THR A 278 10.15 -8.37 -10.89
CA THR A 278 10.34 -9.83 -10.87
C THR A 278 9.64 -10.57 -12.02
N PRO A 279 8.54 -10.06 -12.64
CA PRO A 279 7.96 -10.69 -13.82
C PRO A 279 8.75 -10.51 -15.14
N LEU A 280 9.77 -9.63 -15.15
CA LEU A 280 10.53 -9.30 -16.37
C LEU A 280 11.89 -10.02 -16.40
N ASP A 281 12.24 -10.57 -17.55
CA ASP A 281 13.55 -11.20 -17.78
C ASP A 281 14.66 -10.16 -18.03
N THR A 282 14.32 -9.14 -18.81
CA THR A 282 15.23 -8.06 -19.24
C THR A 282 14.55 -6.70 -19.09
N PRO A 283 14.34 -6.22 -17.84
CA PRO A 283 13.67 -4.95 -17.60
C PRO A 283 14.47 -3.78 -18.17
N GLU A 284 13.75 -2.81 -18.73
CA GLU A 284 14.27 -1.50 -19.10
C GLU A 284 13.28 -0.40 -18.76
N VAL A 285 13.77 0.80 -18.48
CA VAL A 285 12.93 1.99 -18.30
C VAL A 285 12.99 2.84 -19.55
N HIS A 286 11.83 3.24 -20.04
CA HIS A 286 11.61 4.24 -21.09
C HIS A 286 11.01 5.48 -20.45
N PHE A 287 11.39 6.65 -20.92
CA PHE A 287 10.73 7.92 -20.59
C PHE A 287 11.06 8.97 -21.64
N TYR A 288 10.17 9.94 -21.76
CA TYR A 288 10.36 11.07 -22.64
C TYR A 288 10.78 12.32 -21.86
N SER A 289 11.74 13.07 -22.40
CA SER A 289 12.19 14.32 -21.81
C SER A 289 12.25 15.45 -22.84
N HIS A 290 11.97 16.68 -22.36
CA HIS A 290 12.10 17.89 -23.14
C HIS A 290 12.90 18.93 -22.34
N LEU A 291 14.15 19.18 -22.77
CA LEU A 291 15.13 19.99 -22.06
C LEU A 291 15.49 21.28 -22.79
N PHE A 292 14.48 21.99 -23.29
CA PHE A 292 14.65 23.30 -23.91
C PHE A 292 14.72 24.41 -22.89
N GLY A 293 15.85 25.11 -22.80
CA GLY A 293 16.07 26.23 -21.87
C GLY A 293 17.54 26.39 -21.52
N SER A 294 18.07 27.63 -21.65
CA SER A 294 19.49 27.93 -21.46
C SER A 294 20.03 27.76 -20.04
N ASN A 295 19.15 27.64 -19.05
CA ASN A 295 19.54 27.47 -17.65
C ASN A 295 19.30 26.05 -17.12
N ILE A 296 18.84 25.11 -17.96
CA ILE A 296 18.80 23.67 -17.63
C ILE A 296 20.22 23.16 -17.63
N THR A 297 20.61 22.42 -16.58
CA THR A 297 21.96 21.81 -16.51
C THR A 297 21.91 20.32 -16.76
N SER A 298 20.94 19.60 -16.20
CA SER A 298 20.78 18.15 -16.42
C SER A 298 19.43 17.64 -15.92
N LEU A 299 19.03 16.49 -16.45
CA LEU A 299 18.06 15.59 -15.88
C LEU A 299 18.78 14.28 -15.50
N GLN A 300 18.90 13.97 -14.22
CA GLN A 300 19.51 12.74 -13.72
C GLN A 300 18.43 11.71 -13.38
N VAL A 301 18.71 10.45 -13.69
CA VAL A 301 17.88 9.31 -13.30
C VAL A 301 18.67 8.46 -12.31
N ALA A 302 18.12 8.23 -11.15
CA ALA A 302 18.70 7.37 -10.14
C ALA A 302 17.72 6.27 -9.72
N ILE A 303 18.25 5.11 -9.35
CA ILE A 303 17.50 3.95 -8.86
C ILE A 303 17.82 3.68 -7.39
N ASN A 304 16.84 3.15 -6.64
CA ASN A 304 17.01 2.71 -5.26
C ASN A 304 16.26 1.38 -5.06
N ASP A 305 16.99 0.33 -4.79
CA ASP A 305 16.54 -1.04 -4.48
C ASP A 305 16.41 -1.32 -2.96
N GLY A 306 16.52 -0.27 -2.14
CA GLY A 306 16.57 -0.36 -0.67
C GLY A 306 17.98 -0.13 -0.10
N SER A 307 19.03 -0.29 -0.90
CA SER A 307 20.42 -0.10 -0.48
C SER A 307 20.92 1.36 -0.56
N GLY A 308 20.15 2.21 -1.25
CA GLY A 308 20.49 3.63 -1.47
C GLY A 308 20.25 4.07 -2.89
N TRP A 309 20.63 5.31 -3.22
CA TRP A 309 20.44 5.88 -4.55
C TRP A 309 21.68 5.73 -5.41
N THR A 310 21.55 5.05 -6.55
CA THR A 310 22.59 4.90 -7.58
C THR A 310 22.18 5.66 -8.83
N ASN A 311 23.02 6.52 -9.38
CA ASN A 311 22.77 7.20 -10.66
C ASN A 311 22.91 6.19 -11.82
N ILE A 312 21.87 6.05 -12.62
CA ILE A 312 21.83 5.14 -13.79
C ILE A 312 21.79 5.89 -15.13
N GLY A 313 21.59 7.21 -15.11
CA GLY A 313 21.57 8.02 -16.33
C GLY A 313 21.63 9.50 -16.05
N THR A 314 22.21 10.23 -16.99
CA THR A 314 22.24 11.71 -16.97
C THR A 314 22.01 12.23 -18.39
N ILE A 315 20.94 12.99 -18.55
CA ILE A 315 20.56 13.63 -19.82
C ILE A 315 20.97 15.11 -19.73
N THR A 316 21.71 15.58 -20.71
CA THR A 316 22.13 16.99 -20.83
C THR A 316 21.30 17.71 -21.88
N PRO A 317 21.07 19.03 -21.74
CA PRO A 317 20.37 19.83 -22.76
C PRO A 317 21.14 19.83 -24.10
N GLY A 318 20.42 20.08 -25.18
CA GLY A 318 21.02 20.22 -26.53
C GLY A 318 20.23 19.58 -27.66
N ALA A 319 19.37 18.60 -27.34
CA ALA A 319 18.54 17.96 -28.36
C ALA A 319 17.36 18.87 -28.78
N GLN A 320 16.79 19.66 -27.88
CA GLN A 320 15.69 20.58 -28.17
C GLN A 320 16.23 22.01 -28.32
N THR A 321 15.91 22.64 -29.46
CA THR A 321 16.31 24.01 -29.80
C THR A 321 15.13 25.00 -29.78
N ALA A 322 13.91 24.48 -29.63
CA ALA A 322 12.68 25.25 -29.54
C ALA A 322 11.66 24.56 -28.62
N LYS A 323 10.69 25.31 -28.17
CA LYS A 323 9.56 24.82 -27.38
C LYS A 323 8.72 23.75 -28.09
N THR A 324 8.69 23.83 -29.42
CA THR A 324 7.98 22.89 -30.31
C THR A 324 8.84 21.75 -30.81
N SER A 325 10.11 21.64 -30.37
CA SER A 325 10.95 20.50 -30.69
C SER A 325 10.32 19.19 -30.19
N ALA A 326 10.55 18.11 -30.92
CA ALA A 326 10.09 16.78 -30.49
C ALA A 326 10.70 16.39 -29.14
N TRP A 327 9.93 15.68 -28.33
CA TRP A 327 10.43 15.05 -27.14
C TRP A 327 11.48 13.97 -27.46
N THR A 328 12.42 13.78 -26.58
CA THR A 328 13.45 12.76 -26.75
C THR A 328 13.15 11.59 -25.84
N GLU A 329 13.04 10.39 -26.42
CA GLU A 329 12.97 9.16 -25.67
C GLU A 329 14.35 8.78 -25.13
N THR A 330 14.39 8.31 -23.89
CA THR A 330 15.57 7.73 -23.26
C THR A 330 15.21 6.34 -22.78
N ILE A 331 16.05 5.36 -23.13
CA ILE A 331 15.94 3.95 -22.71
C ILE A 331 17.14 3.63 -21.85
N ILE A 332 16.93 3.07 -20.66
CA ILE A 332 17.99 2.62 -19.76
C ILE A 332 17.74 1.16 -19.41
N ASN A 333 18.76 0.32 -19.68
CA ASN A 333 18.73 -1.09 -19.34
C ASN A 333 18.80 -1.27 -17.80
N LEU A 334 17.89 -2.06 -17.26
CA LEU A 334 17.78 -2.35 -15.82
C LEU A 334 18.07 -3.82 -15.49
N TYR A 335 18.74 -4.56 -16.38
CA TYR A 335 19.03 -5.99 -16.21
C TYR A 335 19.76 -6.32 -14.90
N ALA A 336 20.61 -5.41 -14.40
CA ALA A 336 21.29 -5.57 -13.11
C ALA A 336 20.30 -5.63 -11.91
N TYR A 337 19.10 -5.11 -12.08
CA TYR A 337 18.04 -5.02 -11.07
C TYR A 337 16.88 -5.99 -11.31
N ARG A 338 16.99 -6.89 -12.29
CA ARG A 338 15.98 -7.94 -12.49
C ARG A 338 15.86 -8.78 -11.21
N ASN A 339 14.66 -9.26 -10.91
CA ASN A 339 14.30 -9.95 -9.67
C ASN A 339 14.26 -9.05 -8.41
N ASP A 340 14.31 -7.73 -8.57
CA ASP A 340 14.25 -6.76 -7.49
C ASP A 340 12.95 -5.95 -7.50
N THR A 341 12.74 -5.24 -6.40
CA THR A 341 11.77 -4.15 -6.31
C THR A 341 12.54 -2.87 -6.05
N PHE A 342 12.34 -1.87 -6.88
CA PHE A 342 13.05 -0.59 -6.81
C PHE A 342 12.11 0.58 -7.05
N ARG A 343 12.62 1.78 -6.86
CA ARG A 343 11.99 3.04 -7.30
C ARG A 343 12.98 3.91 -8.05
N LEU A 344 12.46 4.71 -8.98
CA LEU A 344 13.23 5.63 -9.79
C LEU A 344 13.08 7.06 -9.27
N ARG A 345 14.12 7.86 -9.39
CA ARG A 345 14.11 9.28 -9.06
C ARG A 345 14.66 10.10 -10.20
N PHE A 346 13.85 11.03 -10.68
CA PHE A 346 14.23 12.01 -11.69
C PHE A 346 14.60 13.31 -10.99
N THR A 347 15.84 13.77 -11.19
CA THR A 347 16.35 15.01 -10.58
C THR A 347 16.61 16.02 -11.69
N GLY A 348 15.74 17.01 -11.79
CA GLY A 348 15.93 18.15 -12.66
C GLY A 348 16.81 19.21 -12.02
N SER A 349 17.91 19.61 -12.66
CA SER A 349 18.88 20.59 -12.16
C SER A 349 19.00 21.79 -13.07
N ARG A 350 19.17 22.98 -12.47
CA ARG A 350 19.30 24.25 -13.16
C ARG A 350 20.45 25.09 -12.61
N SER A 351 21.00 25.96 -13.47
CA SER A 351 21.83 27.10 -13.09
C SER A 351 20.94 28.30 -12.71
N SER A 352 21.54 29.41 -12.29
CA SER A 352 20.82 30.66 -12.06
C SER A 352 20.16 31.16 -13.35
N GLY A 353 18.91 31.66 -13.25
CA GLY A 353 18.14 32.22 -14.38
C GLY A 353 16.73 31.65 -14.49
N TRP A 354 15.95 32.14 -15.45
CA TRP A 354 14.53 31.82 -15.59
C TRP A 354 14.23 30.69 -16.61
N TRP A 355 15.16 30.43 -17.54
CA TRP A 355 14.95 29.53 -18.68
C TRP A 355 15.33 28.08 -18.33
N ALA A 356 14.64 27.47 -17.36
CA ALA A 356 14.99 26.14 -16.85
C ALA A 356 13.79 25.22 -16.61
N MET A 357 12.69 25.42 -17.33
CA MET A 357 11.55 24.51 -17.28
C MET A 357 11.84 23.32 -18.19
N MET A 358 11.93 22.13 -17.63
CA MET A 358 12.07 20.88 -18.38
C MET A 358 10.79 20.05 -18.28
N GLY A 359 10.54 19.19 -19.25
CA GLY A 359 9.42 18.27 -19.29
C GLY A 359 9.88 16.83 -19.08
N LEU A 360 9.04 16.03 -18.45
CA LEU A 360 9.16 14.58 -18.25
C LEU A 360 7.79 13.95 -18.50
N ASP A 361 7.73 12.90 -19.35
CA ASP A 361 6.47 12.27 -19.73
C ASP A 361 6.66 10.77 -20.05
N ASP A 362 5.52 10.04 -20.08
CA ASP A 362 5.43 8.64 -20.51
C ASP A 362 6.53 7.73 -19.94
N ILE A 363 6.60 7.66 -18.61
CA ILE A 363 7.54 6.75 -17.94
C ILE A 363 6.96 5.35 -18.01
N SER A 364 7.75 4.38 -18.48
CA SER A 364 7.37 2.97 -18.42
C SER A 364 8.55 2.08 -18.02
N VAL A 365 8.25 1.00 -17.32
CA VAL A 365 9.19 -0.07 -17.02
C VAL A 365 8.64 -1.34 -17.63
N VAL A 366 9.33 -1.85 -18.64
CA VAL A 366 8.83 -2.90 -19.52
C VAL A 366 9.92 -3.93 -19.82
N GLU A 367 9.52 -5.04 -20.42
CA GLU A 367 10.45 -6.02 -20.98
C GLU A 367 11.11 -5.45 -22.24
N ALA A 368 12.45 -5.52 -22.31
CA ALA A 368 13.18 -5.17 -23.52
C ALA A 368 12.71 -6.04 -24.69
N PRO A 369 12.63 -5.48 -25.92
CA PRO A 369 12.34 -6.28 -27.09
C PRO A 369 13.33 -7.44 -27.19
N LYS A 370 12.83 -8.68 -27.21
CA LYS A 370 13.70 -9.84 -27.41
C LYS A 370 14.39 -9.75 -28.78
N PRO A 371 15.73 -9.74 -28.81
CA PRO A 371 16.43 -9.73 -30.11
C PRO A 371 16.00 -10.97 -30.89
N ILE A 372 15.81 -10.80 -32.21
CA ILE A 372 15.58 -11.93 -33.11
C ILE A 372 16.88 -12.74 -33.11
N CYS A 373 16.87 -13.88 -32.44
CA CYS A 373 18.01 -14.79 -32.41
C CYS A 373 17.88 -15.80 -33.55
N SER A 374 18.44 -15.45 -34.72
CA SER A 374 18.38 -16.34 -35.87
C SER A 374 19.28 -17.54 -35.66
N PRO A 375 18.83 -18.76 -36.02
CA PRO A 375 19.67 -19.93 -35.90
C PRO A 375 20.89 -19.87 -36.83
N PRO A 376 22.04 -20.49 -36.46
CA PRO A 376 23.18 -20.62 -37.34
C PRO A 376 22.81 -21.32 -38.65
N THR A 377 23.58 -21.06 -39.68
CA THR A 377 23.40 -21.68 -41.02
C THR A 377 24.66 -22.40 -41.45
N SER A 378 24.56 -23.14 -42.56
CA SER A 378 25.71 -23.77 -43.24
C SER A 378 26.47 -24.76 -42.34
N LEU A 379 25.76 -25.65 -41.62
CA LEU A 379 26.38 -26.71 -40.83
C LEU A 379 27.18 -27.66 -41.75
N THR A 380 28.47 -27.80 -41.45
CA THR A 380 29.38 -28.67 -42.22
C THR A 380 30.29 -29.43 -41.27
N LEU A 381 30.74 -30.61 -41.72
CA LEU A 381 31.76 -31.41 -41.03
C LEU A 381 32.94 -31.66 -41.95
N THR A 382 34.12 -31.40 -41.41
CA THR A 382 35.39 -31.58 -42.16
C THR A 382 36.44 -32.19 -41.21
N ASN A 383 37.52 -32.72 -41.78
CA ASN A 383 38.66 -33.28 -41.06
C ASN A 383 38.26 -34.29 -39.97
N ILE A 384 37.33 -35.21 -40.32
CA ILE A 384 36.92 -36.28 -39.43
C ILE A 384 38.08 -37.26 -39.24
N SER A 385 38.37 -37.55 -37.98
CA SER A 385 39.38 -38.50 -37.53
C SER A 385 38.80 -39.45 -36.48
N PRO A 386 39.48 -40.53 -36.10
CA PRO A 386 38.96 -41.44 -35.08
C PRO A 386 38.64 -40.79 -33.71
N THR A 387 39.19 -39.63 -33.41
CA THR A 387 39.06 -38.96 -32.09
C THR A 387 38.59 -37.51 -32.15
N SER A 388 38.45 -36.94 -33.38
CA SER A 388 38.06 -35.53 -33.54
C SER A 388 37.36 -35.26 -34.89
N GLY A 389 36.70 -34.11 -34.99
CA GLY A 389 36.13 -33.58 -36.24
C GLY A 389 35.93 -32.09 -36.14
N ASN A 390 35.91 -31.38 -37.29
CA ASN A 390 35.72 -29.95 -37.33
C ASN A 390 34.27 -29.62 -37.75
N LEU A 391 33.51 -29.02 -36.85
CA LEU A 391 32.15 -28.54 -37.11
C LEU A 391 32.19 -27.08 -37.54
N GLY A 392 31.89 -26.86 -38.83
CA GLY A 392 31.76 -25.51 -39.42
C GLY A 392 30.31 -25.04 -39.39
N PHE A 393 30.12 -23.74 -39.18
CA PHE A 393 28.81 -23.08 -39.16
C PHE A 393 28.97 -21.56 -39.38
N SER A 394 27.89 -20.89 -39.78
CA SER A 394 27.83 -19.43 -39.89
C SER A 394 26.91 -18.91 -38.80
N SER A 395 27.48 -18.21 -37.81
CA SER A 395 26.74 -17.58 -36.71
C SER A 395 26.32 -16.15 -37.08
N GLY A 396 25.08 -15.77 -36.79
CA GLY A 396 24.56 -14.41 -36.93
C GLY A 396 24.89 -13.50 -35.75
N SER A 397 25.17 -14.07 -34.56
CA SER A 397 25.40 -13.33 -33.31
C SER A 397 26.89 -13.21 -32.93
N GLY A 398 27.78 -13.96 -33.58
CA GLY A 398 29.20 -14.05 -33.23
C GLY A 398 29.49 -14.88 -31.98
N GLN A 399 28.49 -15.38 -31.28
CA GLN A 399 28.56 -16.28 -30.13
C GLN A 399 27.62 -17.47 -30.35
N SER A 400 28.11 -18.68 -30.20
CA SER A 400 27.33 -19.90 -30.44
C SER A 400 27.51 -20.91 -29.29
N GLN A 401 26.63 -21.89 -29.23
CA GLN A 401 26.79 -23.08 -28.41
C GLN A 401 26.79 -24.32 -29.30
N VAL A 402 27.71 -25.23 -29.03
CA VAL A 402 27.85 -26.50 -29.76
C VAL A 402 27.56 -27.65 -28.76
N ALA A 403 26.79 -28.63 -29.24
CA ALA A 403 26.48 -29.84 -28.49
C ALA A 403 26.73 -31.06 -29.41
N TRP A 404 27.33 -32.11 -28.90
CA TRP A 404 27.50 -33.37 -29.62
C TRP A 404 27.43 -34.56 -28.65
N GLY A 405 27.03 -35.72 -29.16
CA GLY A 405 26.93 -36.95 -28.44
C GLY A 405 26.71 -38.15 -29.38
N VAL A 406 26.66 -39.36 -28.85
CA VAL A 406 26.34 -40.58 -29.62
C VAL A 406 24.99 -40.40 -30.30
N SER A 407 24.88 -40.91 -31.54
CA SER A 407 23.69 -40.72 -32.37
C SER A 407 22.39 -41.02 -31.66
N GLY A 408 21.41 -40.15 -31.78
CA GLY A 408 20.17 -40.09 -30.97
C GLY A 408 20.24 -39.18 -29.72
N PHE A 409 21.37 -38.56 -29.47
CA PHE A 409 21.53 -37.56 -28.41
C PHE A 409 20.63 -36.33 -28.62
N THR A 410 20.09 -35.79 -27.53
CA THR A 410 19.31 -34.53 -27.54
C THR A 410 20.09 -33.46 -26.79
N PRO A 411 20.35 -32.26 -27.39
CA PRO A 411 21.11 -31.22 -26.71
C PRO A 411 20.35 -30.62 -25.51
N SER A 412 21.07 -30.39 -24.39
CA SER A 412 20.55 -29.77 -23.18
C SER A 412 20.89 -28.28 -23.14
N THR A 413 20.29 -27.53 -22.18
CA THR A 413 20.50 -26.10 -22.01
C THR A 413 21.83 -25.70 -21.35
N SER A 414 22.61 -26.65 -20.84
CA SER A 414 23.84 -26.41 -20.05
C SER A 414 25.14 -26.62 -20.83
N MET A 415 25.18 -26.21 -22.11
CA MET A 415 26.37 -26.34 -22.96
C MET A 415 27.22 -25.08 -22.94
N GLY A 416 28.56 -25.26 -23.07
CA GLY A 416 29.52 -24.17 -23.10
C GLY A 416 29.41 -23.29 -24.37
N SER A 417 29.67 -21.99 -24.21
CA SER A 417 29.69 -21.04 -25.33
C SER A 417 30.98 -21.18 -26.13
N VAL A 418 30.88 -21.04 -27.47
CA VAL A 418 31.99 -21.04 -28.39
C VAL A 418 31.91 -19.82 -29.30
N SER A 419 33.07 -19.24 -29.65
CA SER A 419 33.15 -18.01 -30.47
C SER A 419 33.80 -18.24 -31.85
N SER A 420 34.18 -19.48 -32.15
CA SER A 420 34.90 -19.80 -33.39
C SER A 420 34.23 -20.91 -34.20
N SER A 421 34.19 -20.70 -35.51
CA SER A 421 33.84 -21.70 -36.51
C SER A 421 35.01 -21.81 -37.47
N PRO A 422 35.53 -23.05 -37.79
CA PRO A 422 35.03 -24.31 -37.26
C PRO A 422 35.39 -24.57 -35.81
N TYR A 423 34.48 -25.26 -35.09
CA TYR A 423 34.71 -25.75 -33.74
C TYR A 423 35.24 -27.20 -33.79
N ILE A 424 36.28 -27.51 -33.02
CA ILE A 424 36.86 -28.82 -32.99
C ILE A 424 36.14 -29.71 -31.96
N LEU A 425 35.40 -30.68 -32.46
CA LEU A 425 34.80 -31.75 -31.64
C LEU A 425 35.92 -32.70 -31.20
N THR A 426 36.02 -32.99 -29.94
CA THR A 426 37.05 -33.89 -29.34
C THR A 426 36.41 -34.97 -28.51
N GLY A 427 37.21 -36.00 -28.15
CA GLY A 427 36.73 -37.12 -27.31
C GLY A 427 35.83 -38.09 -28.06
N LEU A 428 35.95 -38.14 -29.38
CA LEU A 428 35.25 -39.12 -30.21
C LEU A 428 35.90 -40.52 -30.07
N SER A 429 35.10 -41.57 -30.31
CA SER A 429 35.57 -42.96 -30.37
C SER A 429 35.44 -43.50 -31.78
N SER A 430 36.44 -44.25 -32.26
CA SER A 430 36.40 -44.86 -33.56
C SER A 430 35.21 -45.76 -33.76
N SER A 431 34.67 -45.84 -34.98
CA SER A 431 33.49 -46.67 -35.31
C SER A 431 32.23 -46.36 -34.54
N THR A 432 32.11 -45.16 -34.00
CA THR A 432 30.93 -44.69 -33.27
C THR A 432 30.27 -43.54 -34.05
N SER A 433 28.95 -43.63 -34.22
CA SER A 433 28.17 -42.55 -34.89
C SER A 433 27.78 -41.49 -33.87
N TYR A 434 27.96 -40.22 -34.24
CA TYR A 434 27.69 -39.04 -33.43
C TYR A 434 26.73 -38.09 -34.14
N ASP A 435 25.94 -37.38 -33.34
CA ASP A 435 25.10 -36.24 -33.76
C ASP A 435 25.65 -34.98 -33.16
N ALA A 436 25.78 -33.91 -33.98
CA ALA A 436 26.21 -32.61 -33.54
C ALA A 436 25.15 -31.55 -33.89
N TYR A 437 25.04 -30.57 -32.99
CA TYR A 437 24.07 -29.46 -33.05
C TYR A 437 24.79 -28.14 -32.75
N VAL A 438 24.25 -27.05 -33.28
CA VAL A 438 24.71 -25.69 -32.96
C VAL A 438 23.51 -24.75 -32.82
N ARG A 439 23.59 -23.78 -31.89
CA ARG A 439 22.66 -22.67 -31.77
C ARG A 439 23.41 -21.36 -31.49
N ASP A 440 22.83 -20.24 -31.86
CA ASP A 440 23.38 -18.93 -31.54
C ASP A 440 22.94 -18.44 -30.15
N SER A 441 23.84 -17.71 -29.49
CA SER A 441 23.60 -17.02 -28.22
C SER A 441 23.51 -15.53 -28.51
N CYS A 442 22.31 -14.94 -28.31
CA CYS A 442 22.03 -13.53 -28.63
C CYS A 442 21.95 -12.65 -27.37
N GLY A 443 22.27 -13.22 -26.21
CA GLY A 443 22.28 -12.55 -24.94
C GLY A 443 22.48 -13.54 -23.79
N PRO A 444 22.52 -13.09 -22.54
CA PRO A 444 22.82 -13.94 -21.37
C PRO A 444 21.89 -15.14 -21.21
N THR A 445 20.64 -15.02 -21.65
CA THR A 445 19.59 -16.04 -21.51
C THR A 445 18.87 -16.32 -22.82
N PHE A 446 19.27 -15.69 -23.94
CA PHE A 446 18.61 -15.79 -25.25
C PHE A 446 19.41 -16.63 -26.23
N TYR A 447 18.79 -17.68 -26.70
CA TYR A 447 19.38 -18.62 -27.66
C TYR A 447 18.41 -18.85 -28.82
N SER A 448 18.98 -19.10 -29.99
CA SER A 448 18.19 -19.59 -31.12
C SER A 448 17.74 -21.05 -30.91
N ALA A 449 16.89 -21.53 -31.80
CA ALA A 449 16.65 -22.96 -31.90
C ALA A 449 17.96 -23.69 -32.25
N TRP A 450 18.11 -24.95 -31.81
CA TRP A 450 19.19 -25.84 -32.21
C TRP A 450 19.07 -26.20 -33.71
N VAL A 451 20.17 -26.10 -34.44
CA VAL A 451 20.31 -26.58 -35.83
C VAL A 451 21.09 -27.87 -35.81
N GLY A 452 20.63 -28.85 -36.53
CA GLY A 452 21.14 -30.23 -36.52
C GLY A 452 19.99 -31.26 -36.35
N PRO A 453 20.30 -32.58 -36.17
CA PRO A 453 21.66 -33.10 -36.12
C PRO A 453 22.38 -33.07 -37.48
N ILE A 454 23.70 -32.89 -37.43
CA ILE A 454 24.59 -33.36 -38.47
C ILE A 454 25.26 -34.65 -37.94
N THR A 455 25.02 -35.78 -38.62
CA THR A 455 25.48 -37.10 -38.20
C THR A 455 26.80 -37.45 -38.88
N PHE A 456 27.75 -38.08 -38.15
CA PHE A 456 29.06 -38.49 -38.66
C PHE A 456 29.59 -39.70 -37.86
N SER A 457 30.56 -40.41 -38.44
CA SER A 457 31.16 -41.59 -37.82
C SER A 457 32.62 -41.77 -38.19
#